data_74822a234adf0c3d08a583473d6a0f34
#
_entry.id   74822a234adf0c3d08a583473d6a0f34
#
_cell.length_a   1.000
_cell.length_b   1.000
_cell.length_c   1.000
_cell.angle_alpha   90.00
_cell.angle_beta   90.00
_cell.angle_gamma   90.00
#
_symmetry.space_group_name_H-M   'P 1'
#
loop_
_entity.id
_entity.type
_entity.pdbx_description
1 polymer ?
#
loop_
_entity_poly.entity_id
_entity_poly.type
_entity_poly.pdbx_seq_one_letter_code
_entity_poly.pdbx_strand_id
1 'polypeptide(L)'
;MKRDNEEGLLRWMEKGLVLLNASKDWRPSTEPALTSTSAAQRECLLSLLEAFNDCVAYFRGRRVKAPILEVASEAAVQDVLFLMLKPVFPELTFEDPSPKSAASYAIKDLYFPSMKLVLEAKYVGSRADVKAIEKQLADDIWKYSAYPDCEYLIFFIYDPYPHIADRRNFAARMSRKQGEFLNLGRQVQINTIIRP
;
A
#
# COMPACT_ATOMS: atom_id res chain seq x y z
N MET A 1 -3.45 7.14 30.59
CA MET A 1 -2.89 7.76 29.37
C MET A 1 -1.40 7.50 29.12
N LYS A 2 -0.51 7.35 30.11
CA LYS A 2 0.92 7.00 29.85
C LYS A 2 1.16 5.50 29.63
N ARG A 3 0.41 4.60 30.29
CA ARG A 3 0.57 3.14 30.16
C ARG A 3 0.14 2.58 28.80
N ASP A 4 -0.94 3.08 28.24
CA ASP A 4 -1.48 2.58 26.97
C ASP A 4 -0.53 2.81 25.78
N ASN A 5 0.28 3.88 25.85
CA ASN A 5 1.24 4.22 24.80
C ASN A 5 2.52 3.37 24.88
N GLU A 6 2.91 2.93 26.09
CA GLU A 6 4.05 2.02 26.29
C GLU A 6 3.70 0.59 25.86
N GLU A 7 2.49 0.14 26.14
CA GLU A 7 2.01 -1.19 25.69
C GLU A 7 1.86 -1.28 24.16
N GLY A 8 1.41 -0.19 23.53
CA GLY A 8 1.34 -0.10 22.05
C GLY A 8 2.72 -0.18 21.41
N LEU A 9 3.70 0.54 21.96
CA LEU A 9 5.09 0.52 21.50
C LEU A 9 5.74 -0.86 21.69
N LEU A 10 5.50 -1.49 22.84
CA LEU A 10 6.02 -2.83 23.15
C LEU A 10 5.44 -3.88 22.18
N ARG A 11 4.13 -3.84 21.89
CA ARG A 11 3.52 -4.73 20.89
C ARG A 11 4.08 -4.51 19.49
N TRP A 12 4.37 -3.27 19.14
CA TRP A 12 4.97 -2.96 17.83
C TRP A 12 6.41 -3.47 17.76
N MET A 13 7.18 -3.29 18.84
CA MET A 13 8.55 -3.82 18.94
C MET A 13 8.56 -5.35 18.96
N GLU A 14 7.63 -6.00 19.64
CA GLU A 14 7.49 -7.47 19.63
C GLU A 14 7.13 -8.00 18.25
N LYS A 15 6.18 -7.37 17.54
CA LYS A 15 5.86 -7.72 16.15
C LYS A 15 7.06 -7.47 15.22
N GLY A 16 7.77 -6.37 15.39
CA GLY A 16 9.00 -6.08 14.66
C GLY A 16 10.11 -7.09 14.94
N LEU A 17 10.26 -7.55 16.20
CA LEU A 17 11.22 -8.57 16.61
C LEU A 17 10.86 -9.96 16.05
N VAL A 18 9.57 -10.29 16.00
CA VAL A 18 9.10 -11.54 15.37
C VAL A 18 9.40 -11.53 13.86
N LEU A 19 9.18 -10.40 13.18
CA LEU A 19 9.53 -10.23 11.77
C LEU A 19 11.05 -10.24 11.56
N LEU A 20 11.83 -9.61 12.43
CA LEU A 20 13.30 -9.63 12.40
C LEU A 20 13.86 -11.03 12.73
N ASN A 21 13.26 -11.78 13.64
CA ASN A 21 13.67 -13.15 13.94
C ASN A 21 13.28 -14.12 12.82
N ALA A 22 12.11 -13.93 12.19
CA ALA A 22 11.75 -14.66 10.98
C ALA A 22 12.71 -14.33 9.81
N SER A 23 13.30 -13.12 9.79
CA SER A 23 14.31 -12.75 8.80
C SER A 23 15.72 -13.23 9.13
N LYS A 24 16.03 -13.60 10.39
CA LYS A 24 17.34 -14.15 10.80
C LYS A 24 17.59 -15.57 10.27
N ASP A 25 16.51 -16.32 10.05
CA ASP A 25 16.58 -17.61 9.36
C ASP A 25 16.57 -17.48 7.84
N TRP A 26 16.44 -16.24 7.32
CA TRP A 26 16.57 -15.95 5.92
C TRP A 26 18.05 -16.00 5.51
N ARG A 27 18.52 -17.17 5.13
CA ARG A 27 19.73 -17.34 4.32
C ARG A 27 19.31 -17.23 2.87
N PRO A 28 19.98 -16.43 2.04
CA PRO A 28 19.74 -16.49 0.61
C PRO A 28 20.06 -17.92 0.14
N SER A 29 19.01 -18.72 -0.03
CA SER A 29 19.17 -20.02 -0.67
C SER A 29 19.44 -19.75 -2.14
N THR A 30 20.51 -20.31 -2.65
CA THR A 30 20.92 -20.24 -4.06
C THR A 30 20.00 -21.03 -5.00
N GLU A 31 18.79 -21.37 -4.58
CA GLU A 31 17.82 -22.09 -5.41
C GLU A 31 16.46 -21.35 -5.49
N PRO A 32 15.83 -21.33 -6.67
CA PRO A 32 14.64 -20.52 -6.93
C PRO A 32 13.36 -21.19 -6.44
N ALA A 33 13.03 -21.02 -5.17
CA ALA A 33 11.65 -21.25 -4.68
C ALA A 33 10.86 -19.94 -4.78
N LEU A 34 10.74 -19.39 -5.99
CA LEU A 34 10.22 -18.05 -6.25
C LEU A 34 8.73 -17.86 -5.92
N THR A 35 7.92 -18.92 -5.85
CA THR A 35 6.46 -18.80 -5.66
C THR A 35 6.05 -18.65 -4.19
N SER A 36 6.72 -19.36 -3.27
CA SER A 36 6.42 -19.23 -1.83
C SER A 36 6.92 -17.91 -1.25
N THR A 37 8.05 -17.43 -1.75
CA THR A 37 8.69 -16.18 -1.28
C THR A 37 7.82 -14.95 -1.60
N SER A 38 7.24 -14.87 -2.81
CA SER A 38 6.41 -13.72 -3.20
C SER A 38 5.06 -13.69 -2.47
N ALA A 39 4.48 -14.83 -2.13
CA ALA A 39 3.26 -14.91 -1.33
C ALA A 39 3.51 -14.44 0.10
N ALA A 40 4.56 -14.93 0.76
CA ALA A 40 4.94 -14.49 2.10
C ALA A 40 5.30 -13.00 2.16
N GLN A 41 5.97 -12.48 1.13
CA GLN A 41 6.25 -11.05 1.01
C GLN A 41 4.96 -10.22 0.90
N ARG A 42 3.97 -10.68 0.14
CA ARG A 42 2.66 -10.00 0.06
C ARG A 42 1.91 -10.02 1.37
N GLU A 43 1.91 -11.13 2.10
CA GLU A 43 1.30 -11.20 3.44
C GLU A 43 1.98 -10.22 4.41
N CYS A 44 3.31 -10.15 4.39
CA CYS A 44 4.07 -9.20 5.17
C CYS A 44 3.69 -7.75 4.80
N LEU A 45 3.63 -7.44 3.49
CA LEU A 45 3.20 -6.12 3.01
C LEU A 45 1.80 -5.77 3.52
N LEU A 46 0.83 -6.68 3.39
CA LEU A 46 -0.54 -6.45 3.87
C LEU A 46 -0.58 -6.18 5.38
N SER A 47 0.19 -6.93 6.16
CA SER A 47 0.29 -6.73 7.62
C SER A 47 0.89 -5.36 7.97
N LEU A 48 1.89 -4.90 7.22
CA LEU A 48 2.47 -3.57 7.41
C LEU A 48 1.48 -2.46 7.04
N LEU A 49 0.73 -2.63 5.96
CA LEU A 49 -0.32 -1.68 5.58
C LEU A 49 -1.44 -1.57 6.63
N GLU A 50 -1.67 -2.66 7.39
CA GLU A 50 -2.58 -2.62 8.54
C GLU A 50 -2.07 -1.75 9.68
N ALA A 51 -0.77 -1.68 9.90
CA ALA A 51 -0.14 -0.88 10.94
C ALA A 51 -0.02 0.63 10.60
N PHE A 52 -0.48 1.06 9.41
CA PHE A 52 -0.37 2.46 8.97
C PHE A 52 -0.94 3.46 9.98
N ASN A 53 -2.13 3.17 10.52
CA ASN A 53 -2.78 4.07 11.49
C ASN A 53 -1.97 4.20 12.79
N ASP A 54 -1.29 3.16 13.22
CA ASP A 54 -0.43 3.19 14.41
C ASP A 54 0.75 4.14 14.19
N CYS A 55 1.33 4.12 12.99
CA CYS A 55 2.40 5.04 12.60
C CYS A 55 1.90 6.50 12.56
N VAL A 56 0.74 6.74 11.96
CA VAL A 56 0.13 8.10 11.92
C VAL A 56 -0.19 8.59 13.33
N ALA A 57 -0.76 7.72 14.18
CA ALA A 57 -1.05 8.05 15.57
C ALA A 57 0.21 8.40 16.36
N TYR A 58 1.32 7.70 16.10
CA TYR A 58 2.61 8.01 16.72
C TYR A 58 3.11 9.42 16.34
N PHE A 59 3.02 9.80 15.06
CA PHE A 59 3.41 11.14 14.61
C PHE A 59 2.58 12.24 15.29
N ARG A 60 1.28 12.02 15.50
CA ARG A 60 0.38 12.97 16.18
C ARG A 60 0.60 13.05 17.69
N GLY A 61 0.96 11.94 18.32
CA GLY A 61 1.07 11.82 19.78
C GLY A 61 2.44 12.19 20.37
N ARG A 62 3.41 12.64 19.57
CA ARG A 62 4.77 12.96 20.03
C ARG A 62 4.82 14.12 20.98
N ARG A 63 5.83 14.07 21.91
CA ARG A 63 6.11 15.10 22.91
C ARG A 63 6.59 16.45 22.33
N VAL A 64 6.92 16.48 21.04
CA VAL A 64 7.37 17.68 20.34
C VAL A 64 6.14 18.45 19.86
N LYS A 65 6.09 19.76 20.11
CA LYS A 65 4.94 20.62 19.80
C LYS A 65 4.63 20.77 18.31
N ALA A 66 5.56 20.43 17.43
CA ALA A 66 5.34 20.43 15.99
C ALA A 66 5.20 18.99 15.48
N PRO A 67 4.18 18.68 14.67
CA PRO A 67 4.08 17.39 14.00
C PRO A 67 5.29 17.22 13.08
N ILE A 68 5.91 16.03 13.11
CA ILE A 68 7.02 15.71 12.19
C ILE A 68 6.48 15.59 10.77
N LEU A 69 5.28 15.01 10.65
CA LEU A 69 4.58 14.82 9.39
C LEU A 69 3.08 14.94 9.66
N GLU A 70 2.43 15.84 8.97
CA GLU A 70 0.97 15.93 8.94
C GLU A 70 0.47 15.14 7.73
N VAL A 71 -0.27 14.07 7.97
CA VAL A 71 -0.79 13.22 6.90
C VAL A 71 -2.14 13.79 6.44
N ALA A 72 -2.08 14.85 5.64
CA ALA A 72 -3.22 15.60 5.15
C ALA A 72 -3.28 15.70 3.61
N SER A 73 -2.51 14.87 2.91
CA SER A 73 -2.46 14.83 1.45
C SER A 73 -2.05 13.43 0.96
N GLU A 74 -2.27 13.16 -0.31
CA GLU A 74 -1.82 11.93 -0.97
C GLU A 74 -0.30 11.77 -0.88
N ALA A 75 0.47 12.84 -1.14
CA ALA A 75 1.92 12.83 -1.02
C ALA A 75 2.38 12.45 0.40
N ALA A 76 1.74 13.00 1.44
CA ALA A 76 2.07 12.62 2.82
C ALA A 76 1.73 11.16 3.15
N VAL A 77 0.68 10.59 2.55
CA VAL A 77 0.37 9.15 2.65
C VAL A 77 1.47 8.33 1.99
N GLN A 78 1.91 8.71 0.79
CA GLN A 78 3.00 8.07 0.06
C GLN A 78 4.31 8.11 0.84
N ASP A 79 4.66 9.26 1.44
CA ASP A 79 5.86 9.40 2.26
C ASP A 79 5.85 8.46 3.47
N VAL A 80 4.72 8.37 4.20
CA VAL A 80 4.59 7.44 5.34
C VAL A 80 4.73 6.00 4.88
N LEU A 81 4.05 5.63 3.79
CA LEU A 81 4.14 4.28 3.23
C LEU A 81 5.57 3.96 2.80
N PHE A 82 6.25 4.88 2.13
CA PHE A 82 7.65 4.69 1.73
C PHE A 82 8.55 4.46 2.94
N LEU A 83 8.45 5.31 3.97
CA LEU A 83 9.24 5.19 5.20
C LEU A 83 8.99 3.87 5.95
N MET A 84 7.75 3.38 5.94
CA MET A 84 7.38 2.12 6.58
C MET A 84 7.88 0.90 5.81
N LEU A 85 7.84 0.95 4.49
CA LEU A 85 8.01 -0.21 3.63
C LEU A 85 9.45 -0.36 3.11
N LYS A 86 10.15 0.74 2.84
CA LYS A 86 11.51 0.71 2.28
C LYS A 86 12.53 -0.07 3.11
N PRO A 87 12.53 -0.03 4.46
CA PRO A 87 13.44 -0.83 5.27
C PRO A 87 13.19 -2.34 5.17
N VAL A 88 11.95 -2.74 4.88
CA VAL A 88 11.53 -4.15 4.76
C VAL A 88 11.67 -4.67 3.32
N PHE A 89 11.42 -3.79 2.36
CA PHE A 89 11.50 -4.08 0.92
C PHE A 89 12.54 -3.17 0.26
N PRO A 90 13.83 -3.52 0.33
CA PRO A 90 14.91 -2.66 -0.21
C PRO A 90 14.81 -2.39 -1.71
N GLU A 91 14.16 -3.30 -2.47
CA GLU A 91 13.91 -3.16 -3.91
C GLU A 91 12.77 -2.20 -4.25
N LEU A 92 11.97 -1.77 -3.26
CA LEU A 92 10.88 -0.81 -3.46
C LEU A 92 11.38 0.43 -4.19
N THR A 93 10.72 0.78 -5.29
CA THR A 93 10.94 2.03 -6.01
C THR A 93 9.77 2.98 -5.79
N PHE A 94 10.07 4.28 -5.76
CA PHE A 94 9.11 5.36 -5.61
C PHE A 94 9.05 6.17 -6.89
N GLU A 95 7.84 6.54 -7.33
CA GLU A 95 7.61 7.29 -8.57
C GLU A 95 8.31 6.68 -9.80
N ASP A 96 8.25 5.34 -9.90
CA ASP A 96 8.90 4.64 -11.00
C ASP A 96 8.14 4.85 -12.33
N PRO A 97 8.76 5.53 -13.32
CA PRO A 97 8.12 5.74 -14.58
C PRO A 97 7.99 4.43 -15.37
N SER A 98 6.76 4.07 -15.74
CA SER A 98 6.57 2.96 -16.67
C SER A 98 7.23 3.27 -18.03
N PRO A 99 7.77 2.26 -18.74
CA PRO A 99 8.26 2.46 -20.10
C PRO A 99 7.17 3.10 -20.98
N LYS A 100 7.54 4.10 -21.77
CA LYS A 100 6.63 4.77 -22.70
C LYS A 100 6.14 3.75 -23.74
N SER A 101 4.93 3.24 -23.56
CA SER A 101 4.20 2.62 -24.67
C SER A 101 3.34 3.69 -25.32
N ALA A 102 3.34 3.74 -26.61
CA ALA A 102 2.91 4.78 -27.59
C ALA A 102 1.78 5.78 -27.22
N ALA A 103 1.07 5.66 -26.12
CA ALA A 103 -0.05 6.54 -25.76
C ALA A 103 -0.24 6.83 -24.26
N SER A 104 0.44 6.16 -23.33
CA SER A 104 0.25 6.42 -21.91
C SER A 104 1.54 6.27 -21.11
N TYR A 105 1.80 7.27 -20.29
CA TYR A 105 2.86 7.30 -19.30
C TYR A 105 2.18 7.18 -17.95
N ALA A 106 2.46 6.10 -17.21
CA ALA A 106 2.02 5.96 -15.83
C ALA A 106 3.24 6.12 -14.91
N ILE A 107 3.15 6.98 -13.92
CA ILE A 107 4.07 7.00 -12.78
C ILE A 107 3.42 6.11 -11.73
N LYS A 108 4.15 5.11 -11.27
CA LYS A 108 3.73 4.22 -10.20
C LYS A 108 4.11 4.85 -8.88
N ASP A 109 3.18 4.95 -7.92
CA ASP A 109 3.49 5.53 -6.61
C ASP A 109 4.57 4.71 -5.91
N LEU A 110 4.30 3.43 -5.64
CA LEU A 110 5.23 2.50 -5.04
C LEU A 110 5.22 1.18 -5.83
N TYR A 111 6.40 0.76 -6.29
CA TYR A 111 6.52 -0.46 -7.09
C TYR A 111 7.47 -1.46 -6.43
N PHE A 112 7.05 -2.73 -6.39
CA PHE A 112 7.78 -3.86 -5.85
C PHE A 112 8.12 -4.83 -6.99
N PRO A 113 9.32 -4.73 -7.57
CA PRO A 113 9.70 -5.52 -8.75
C PRO A 113 9.62 -7.03 -8.52
N SER A 114 10.11 -7.52 -7.37
CA SER A 114 10.13 -8.95 -7.03
C SER A 114 8.73 -9.58 -6.95
N MET A 115 7.71 -8.77 -6.62
CA MET A 115 6.32 -9.20 -6.52
C MET A 115 5.50 -8.82 -7.74
N LYS A 116 6.04 -8.05 -8.68
CA LYS A 116 5.31 -7.38 -9.78
C LYS A 116 4.06 -6.66 -9.27
N LEU A 117 4.23 -5.96 -8.16
CA LEU A 117 3.16 -5.34 -7.42
C LEU A 117 3.29 -3.82 -7.45
N VAL A 118 2.19 -3.14 -7.78
CA VAL A 118 2.03 -1.70 -7.66
C VAL A 118 1.13 -1.41 -6.46
N LEU A 119 1.54 -0.46 -5.63
CA LEU A 119 0.75 0.10 -4.55
C LEU A 119 0.44 1.55 -4.89
N GLU A 120 -0.83 1.85 -5.14
CA GLU A 120 -1.35 3.20 -5.37
C GLU A 120 -1.94 3.75 -4.08
N ALA A 121 -1.46 4.90 -3.65
CA ALA A 121 -1.97 5.60 -2.47
C ALA A 121 -3.02 6.63 -2.86
N LYS A 122 -4.05 6.79 -2.03
CA LYS A 122 -5.06 7.83 -2.18
C LYS A 122 -5.41 8.43 -0.82
N TYR A 123 -5.70 9.73 -0.82
CA TYR A 123 -6.14 10.48 0.35
C TYR A 123 -7.56 11.00 0.15
N VAL A 124 -8.43 10.78 1.14
CA VAL A 124 -9.81 11.28 1.13
C VAL A 124 -9.93 12.41 2.15
N GLY A 125 -9.83 13.65 1.69
CA GLY A 125 -9.97 14.84 2.53
C GLY A 125 -11.41 15.34 2.64
N SER A 126 -12.28 14.97 1.69
CA SER A 126 -13.65 15.41 1.62
C SER A 126 -14.58 14.38 0.96
N ARG A 127 -15.89 14.57 1.11
CA ARG A 127 -16.89 13.75 0.40
C ARG A 127 -16.82 13.88 -1.14
N ALA A 128 -16.39 15.02 -1.62
CA ALA A 128 -16.26 15.25 -3.06
C ALA A 128 -15.15 14.35 -3.65
N ASP A 129 -14.09 14.10 -2.89
CA ASP A 129 -12.95 13.29 -3.32
C ASP A 129 -13.33 11.84 -3.56
N VAL A 130 -14.32 11.30 -2.83
CA VAL A 130 -14.74 9.88 -2.96
C VAL A 130 -15.12 9.53 -4.40
N LYS A 131 -15.89 10.40 -5.08
CA LYS A 131 -16.28 10.16 -6.49
C LYS A 131 -15.10 10.33 -7.44
N ALA A 132 -14.24 11.31 -7.18
CA ALA A 132 -13.05 11.55 -7.99
C ALA A 132 -12.08 10.37 -7.89
N ILE A 133 -11.84 9.86 -6.68
CA ILE A 133 -10.99 8.70 -6.42
C ILE A 133 -11.56 7.45 -7.11
N GLU A 134 -12.88 7.21 -7.03
CA GLU A 134 -13.48 6.05 -7.71
C GLU A 134 -13.22 6.05 -9.22
N LYS A 135 -13.28 7.23 -9.84
CA LYS A 135 -12.91 7.40 -11.26
C LYS A 135 -11.42 7.16 -11.49
N GLN A 136 -10.55 7.78 -10.68
CA GLN A 136 -9.10 7.62 -10.78
C GLN A 136 -8.69 6.14 -10.66
N LEU A 137 -9.24 5.42 -9.67
CA LEU A 137 -8.97 3.99 -9.49
C LEU A 137 -9.36 3.16 -10.72
N ALA A 138 -10.48 3.51 -11.39
CA ALA A 138 -10.88 2.83 -12.61
C ALA A 138 -9.89 3.10 -13.75
N ASP A 139 -9.42 4.34 -13.88
CA ASP A 139 -8.41 4.73 -14.87
C ASP A 139 -7.07 4.04 -14.59
N ASP A 140 -6.67 3.92 -13.31
CA ASP A 140 -5.43 3.26 -12.89
C ASP A 140 -5.51 1.74 -13.15
N ILE A 141 -6.63 1.08 -12.88
CA ILE A 141 -6.84 -0.34 -13.24
C ILE A 141 -6.59 -0.53 -14.73
N TRP A 142 -7.14 0.33 -15.56
CA TRP A 142 -6.97 0.24 -17.02
C TRP A 142 -5.50 0.40 -17.44
N LYS A 143 -4.80 1.40 -16.89
CA LYS A 143 -3.38 1.64 -17.16
C LYS A 143 -2.52 0.44 -16.77
N TYR A 144 -2.70 -0.06 -15.53
CA TYR A 144 -1.88 -1.15 -15.00
C TYR A 144 -2.21 -2.51 -15.62
N SER A 145 -3.43 -2.73 -16.09
CA SER A 145 -3.79 -3.93 -16.84
C SER A 145 -3.02 -4.05 -18.18
N ALA A 146 -2.64 -2.92 -18.75
CA ALA A 146 -1.80 -2.88 -19.94
C ALA A 146 -0.29 -3.00 -19.65
N TYR A 147 0.12 -2.91 -18.38
CA TYR A 147 1.52 -2.91 -17.98
C TYR A 147 2.04 -4.33 -17.71
N PRO A 148 3.06 -4.83 -18.47
CA PRO A 148 3.51 -6.23 -18.39
C PRO A 148 4.04 -6.65 -17.01
N ASP A 149 4.64 -5.72 -16.28
CA ASP A 149 5.27 -6.00 -14.98
C ASP A 149 4.34 -5.68 -13.79
N CYS A 150 3.02 -5.59 -14.01
CA CYS A 150 2.03 -5.48 -12.96
C CYS A 150 1.14 -6.73 -12.95
N GLU A 151 1.29 -7.58 -11.95
CA GLU A 151 0.43 -8.74 -11.68
C GLU A 151 -0.50 -8.49 -10.48
N TYR A 152 -0.08 -7.59 -9.60
CA TYR A 152 -0.82 -7.23 -8.39
C TYR A 152 -0.94 -5.71 -8.28
N LEU A 153 -2.15 -5.23 -7.98
CA LEU A 153 -2.45 -3.82 -7.75
C LEU A 153 -3.13 -3.67 -6.39
N ILE A 154 -2.51 -2.92 -5.50
CA ILE A 154 -3.09 -2.57 -4.21
C ILE A 154 -3.47 -1.10 -4.24
N PHE A 155 -4.73 -0.80 -4.00
CA PHE A 155 -5.18 0.55 -3.69
C PHE A 155 -5.18 0.75 -2.18
N PHE A 156 -4.34 1.64 -1.70
CA PHE A 156 -4.31 2.06 -0.31
C PHE A 156 -4.98 3.42 -0.18
N ILE A 157 -6.14 3.45 0.49
CA ILE A 157 -6.96 4.65 0.64
C ILE A 157 -6.97 5.06 2.09
N TYR A 158 -6.41 6.25 2.38
CA TYR A 158 -6.48 6.84 3.71
C TYR A 158 -7.65 7.82 3.80
N ASP A 159 -8.62 7.49 4.64
CA ASP A 159 -9.88 8.23 4.86
C ASP A 159 -10.02 8.59 6.34
N PRO A 160 -9.21 9.58 6.85
CA PRO A 160 -9.16 9.92 8.28
C PRO A 160 -10.47 10.50 8.83
N TYR A 161 -11.37 10.95 7.96
CA TYR A 161 -12.63 11.61 8.33
C TYR A 161 -13.87 10.83 7.85
N PRO A 162 -13.88 9.52 7.91
CA PRO A 162 -14.76 8.49 7.35
C PRO A 162 -15.79 9.00 6.31
N HIS A 163 -15.30 9.59 5.22
CA HIS A 163 -16.14 10.07 4.11
C HIS A 163 -16.68 8.93 3.26
N ILE A 164 -15.98 7.77 3.23
CA ILE A 164 -16.46 6.55 2.57
C ILE A 164 -17.42 5.83 3.53
N ALA A 165 -18.72 6.01 3.31
CA ALA A 165 -19.78 5.52 4.20
C ALA A 165 -19.79 3.98 4.31
N ASP A 166 -19.59 3.27 3.21
CA ASP A 166 -19.56 1.80 3.16
C ASP A 166 -18.24 1.33 2.51
N ARG A 167 -17.22 1.18 3.35
CA ARG A 167 -15.88 0.76 2.93
C ARG A 167 -15.88 -0.63 2.32
N ARG A 168 -16.70 -1.56 2.85
CA ARG A 168 -16.77 -2.94 2.33
C ARG A 168 -17.34 -2.96 0.93
N ASN A 169 -18.44 -2.26 0.70
CA ASN A 169 -19.06 -2.17 -0.61
C ASN A 169 -18.16 -1.43 -1.60
N PHE A 170 -17.50 -0.36 -1.18
CA PHE A 170 -16.53 0.36 -2.00
C PHE A 170 -15.40 -0.58 -2.46
N ALA A 171 -14.74 -1.28 -1.55
CA ALA A 171 -13.67 -2.23 -1.86
C ALA A 171 -14.17 -3.37 -2.76
N ALA A 172 -15.37 -3.93 -2.48
CA ALA A 172 -15.96 -4.98 -3.31
C ALA A 172 -16.30 -4.50 -4.74
N ARG A 173 -16.69 -3.24 -4.93
CA ARG A 173 -16.91 -2.67 -6.26
C ARG A 173 -15.62 -2.53 -7.04
N MET A 174 -14.53 -2.11 -6.39
CA MET A 174 -13.21 -2.01 -7.02
C MET A 174 -12.70 -3.40 -7.44
N SER A 175 -12.83 -4.41 -6.58
CA SER A 175 -12.45 -5.79 -6.92
C SER A 175 -13.29 -6.38 -8.05
N ARG A 176 -14.58 -6.01 -8.18
CA ARG A 176 -15.42 -6.44 -9.30
C ARG A 176 -15.01 -5.85 -10.63
N LYS A 177 -14.45 -4.64 -10.65
CA LYS A 177 -13.91 -4.03 -11.86
C LYS A 177 -12.76 -4.85 -12.47
N GLN A 178 -12.06 -5.66 -11.67
CA GLN A 178 -11.09 -6.63 -12.17
C GLN A 178 -11.70 -7.53 -13.27
N GLY A 179 -12.94 -7.99 -13.11
CA GLY A 179 -13.64 -8.84 -14.09
C GLY A 179 -13.94 -8.15 -15.42
N GLU A 180 -14.12 -6.83 -15.42
CA GLU A 180 -14.43 -6.04 -16.63
C GLU A 180 -13.21 -5.93 -17.58
N PHE A 181 -11.99 -6.09 -17.05
CA PHE A 181 -10.73 -5.99 -17.80
C PHE A 181 -10.14 -7.33 -18.24
N LEU A 182 -10.78 -8.47 -17.92
CA LEU A 182 -10.36 -9.81 -18.37
C LEU A 182 -10.30 -9.95 -19.89
N ASN A 183 -11.01 -9.10 -20.63
CA ASN A 183 -11.00 -9.08 -22.10
C ASN A 183 -9.68 -8.63 -22.72
N LEU A 184 -8.73 -8.09 -21.93
CA LEU A 184 -7.40 -7.67 -22.40
C LEU A 184 -6.36 -8.81 -22.36
N GLY A 185 -6.76 -10.04 -22.03
CA GLY A 185 -5.90 -11.23 -22.03
C GLY A 185 -4.95 -11.35 -20.86
N ARG A 186 -4.99 -10.43 -19.88
CA ARG A 186 -4.21 -10.47 -18.64
C ARG A 186 -5.09 -10.16 -17.44
N GLN A 187 -4.85 -10.92 -16.37
CA GLN A 187 -5.54 -10.72 -15.10
C GLN A 187 -4.58 -10.07 -14.10
N VAL A 188 -4.84 -8.81 -13.72
CA VAL A 188 -4.20 -8.16 -12.59
C VAL A 188 -5.06 -8.41 -11.35
N GLN A 189 -4.46 -8.92 -10.28
CA GLN A 189 -5.16 -9.11 -9.01
C GLN A 189 -5.25 -7.77 -8.28
N ILE A 190 -6.48 -7.38 -7.90
CA ILE A 190 -6.73 -6.08 -7.28
C ILE A 190 -7.13 -6.29 -5.82
N ASN A 191 -6.48 -5.57 -4.92
CA ASN A 191 -6.85 -5.46 -3.52
C ASN A 191 -7.08 -3.99 -3.16
N THR A 192 -8.08 -3.70 -2.33
CA THR A 192 -8.37 -2.34 -1.86
C THR A 192 -8.39 -2.33 -0.34
N ILE A 193 -7.51 -1.53 0.23
CA ILE A 193 -7.35 -1.34 1.68
C ILE A 193 -7.78 0.09 2.00
N ILE A 194 -8.73 0.24 2.91
CA ILE A 194 -9.22 1.56 3.35
C ILE A 194 -8.94 1.71 4.84
N ARG A 195 -8.19 2.75 5.20
CA ARG A 195 -7.84 3.08 6.58
C ARG A 195 -8.45 4.41 7.01
N PRO A 196 -8.97 4.48 8.29
CA PRO A 196 -9.49 5.72 8.87
C PRO A 196 -8.37 6.67 9.28
#